data_fb7894a76bf1c995a4da87df468dfffb
#
_entry.id   fb7894a76bf1c995a4da87df468dfffb
#
_cell.length_a   1.000
_cell.length_b   1.000
_cell.length_c   1.000
_cell.angle_alpha   90.00
_cell.angle_beta   90.00
_cell.angle_gamma   90.00
#
_symmetry.space_group_name_H-M   'P 1'
#
loop_
_entity.id
_entity.type
_entity.pdbx_description
1 polymer ?
#
loop_
_entity_poly.entity_id
_entity_poly.type
_entity_poly.pdbx_seq_one_letter_code
_entity_poly.pdbx_strand_id
1 'polypeptide(L)'
;MGTAAGLGAGSEAGDEAGRAGSPPPGRVVRLYRYPVKGFSPEELAEVSLTPGDGVPGDRMFALARPGTEFTEDEPVFLPKTRFVMLQKDEAIARIRTCYDSAAGTLAFGLGTPGGQVPADLTSPAGRAVFEEFVQSQLGPGLGGRPRLVAARRHHRFTDAGGAGEAFMHAVSVINLASVRDLAERIGQPVDPLRFRGNIYVDGIRPWAELDWTGQEFTLGAARVRVLARTPRCAATTVNPDTGDRDIRILKELSSHYGHTDCGIYVTVLTGATLRPGTSLTPPGGYEEALPCES
;
A
#
# COMPACT_ATOMS: atom_id res chain seq x y z
N MET A 1 -52.53 68.20 -15.06
CA MET A 1 -53.29 67.18 -14.33
C MET A 1 -52.60 65.81 -14.52
N GLY A 2 -52.30 65.11 -13.47
CA GLY A 2 -52.00 63.70 -13.52
C GLY A 2 -50.54 63.32 -13.32
N THR A 3 -50.18 63.20 -12.05
CA THR A 3 -49.04 62.57 -11.45
C THR A 3 -49.00 61.06 -11.69
N ALA A 4 -47.79 60.47 -11.92
CA ALA A 4 -47.52 59.10 -11.57
C ALA A 4 -46.08 58.90 -11.16
N ALA A 5 -45.91 58.47 -9.92
CA ALA A 5 -44.66 58.12 -9.30
C ALA A 5 -44.12 56.78 -9.81
N GLY A 6 -42.83 56.72 -10.12
CA GLY A 6 -42.11 55.48 -10.38
C GLY A 6 -41.38 55.01 -9.15
N LEU A 7 -41.69 53.79 -8.69
CA LEU A 7 -40.99 53.09 -7.63
C LEU A 7 -39.83 52.34 -8.25
N GLY A 8 -38.62 52.65 -7.79
CA GLY A 8 -37.40 51.90 -8.05
C GLY A 8 -37.36 50.58 -7.27
N ALA A 9 -37.21 49.48 -7.96
CA ALA A 9 -36.88 48.20 -7.36
C ALA A 9 -35.36 48.02 -7.34
N GLY A 10 -34.78 48.11 -6.17
CA GLY A 10 -33.40 47.72 -5.94
C GLY A 10 -33.27 46.19 -5.99
N SER A 11 -32.47 45.70 -6.90
CA SER A 11 -32.08 44.31 -6.96
C SER A 11 -30.87 44.12 -6.04
N GLU A 12 -31.12 43.57 -4.87
CA GLU A 12 -30.03 43.00 -4.05
C GLU A 12 -29.53 41.75 -4.73
N ALA A 13 -28.36 41.83 -5.39
CA ALA A 13 -27.57 40.68 -5.79
C ALA A 13 -26.92 40.13 -4.54
N GLY A 14 -27.50 39.07 -4.00
CA GLY A 14 -26.93 38.31 -2.92
C GLY A 14 -25.60 37.71 -3.34
N ASP A 15 -24.56 38.12 -2.65
CA ASP A 15 -23.22 37.56 -2.73
C ASP A 15 -23.23 36.13 -2.14
N GLU A 16 -23.49 35.11 -2.96
CA GLU A 16 -23.21 33.71 -2.63
C GLU A 16 -21.71 33.44 -2.79
N ALA A 17 -20.90 34.04 -1.90
CA ALA A 17 -19.53 33.59 -1.70
C ALA A 17 -19.57 32.14 -1.21
N GLY A 18 -19.23 31.22 -2.12
CA GLY A 18 -19.21 29.80 -1.88
C GLY A 18 -18.42 29.47 -0.62
N ARG A 19 -19.11 28.99 0.40
CA ARG A 19 -18.49 28.34 1.55
C ARG A 19 -17.66 27.17 1.01
N ALA A 20 -16.35 27.29 1.00
CA ALA A 20 -15.44 26.15 0.82
C ALA A 20 -15.83 25.13 1.89
N GLY A 21 -16.49 24.05 1.47
CA GLY A 21 -16.90 22.97 2.37
C GLY A 21 -15.67 22.44 3.11
N SER A 22 -15.83 22.14 4.39
CA SER A 22 -14.78 21.46 5.16
C SER A 22 -14.28 20.24 4.36
N PRO A 23 -12.96 19.99 4.34
CA PRO A 23 -12.44 18.86 3.63
C PRO A 23 -13.14 17.57 4.10
N PRO A 24 -13.42 16.62 3.20
CA PRO A 24 -14.10 15.40 3.59
C PRO A 24 -13.32 14.69 4.69
N PRO A 25 -13.99 14.07 5.67
CA PRO A 25 -13.33 13.36 6.76
C PRO A 25 -12.42 12.26 6.21
N GLY A 26 -11.32 12.01 6.90
CA GLY A 26 -10.39 10.93 6.55
C GLY A 26 -11.12 9.60 6.43
N ARG A 27 -10.75 8.82 5.42
CA ARG A 27 -11.38 7.49 5.18
C ARG A 27 -10.44 6.53 4.48
N VAL A 28 -10.68 5.25 4.68
CA VAL A 28 -10.13 4.17 3.85
C VAL A 28 -10.72 4.27 2.45
N VAL A 29 -9.87 4.21 1.43
CA VAL A 29 -10.30 4.26 0.01
C VAL A 29 -10.14 2.91 -0.65
N ARG A 30 -8.99 2.25 -0.43
CA ARG A 30 -8.69 0.93 -0.99
C ARG A 30 -7.92 0.08 0.00
N LEU A 31 -8.07 -1.22 -0.15
CA LEU A 31 -7.42 -2.24 0.66
C LEU A 31 -6.71 -3.24 -0.25
N TYR A 32 -5.47 -3.60 0.10
CA TYR A 32 -4.68 -4.55 -0.68
C TYR A 32 -3.93 -5.53 0.21
N ARG A 33 -3.71 -6.73 -0.32
CA ARG A 33 -2.69 -7.66 0.15
C ARG A 33 -1.75 -8.03 -1.00
N TYR A 34 -0.59 -8.54 -0.66
CA TYR A 34 0.45 -9.00 -1.58
C TYR A 34 0.84 -10.42 -1.20
N PRO A 35 0.14 -11.46 -1.63
CA PRO A 35 0.39 -12.82 -1.17
C PRO A 35 1.82 -13.27 -1.37
N VAL A 36 2.42 -12.92 -2.53
CA VAL A 36 3.81 -13.24 -2.86
C VAL A 36 4.69 -11.99 -2.79
N LYS A 37 5.79 -12.07 -2.03
CA LYS A 37 6.77 -10.98 -1.92
C LYS A 37 7.23 -10.48 -3.29
N GLY A 38 7.10 -9.20 -3.54
CA GLY A 38 7.55 -8.54 -4.78
C GLY A 38 6.52 -8.53 -5.92
N PHE A 39 5.51 -9.39 -5.89
CA PHE A 39 4.52 -9.54 -6.97
C PHE A 39 3.33 -8.58 -6.85
N SER A 40 2.36 -8.73 -7.74
CA SER A 40 1.21 -7.84 -7.87
C SER A 40 0.35 -7.78 -6.60
N PRO A 41 -0.36 -6.65 -6.36
CA PRO A 41 -1.38 -6.56 -5.31
C PRO A 41 -2.64 -7.35 -5.68
N GLU A 42 -3.38 -7.74 -4.65
CA GLU A 42 -4.78 -8.15 -4.72
C GLU A 42 -5.63 -7.10 -4.00
N GLU A 43 -6.60 -6.54 -4.69
CA GLU A 43 -7.55 -5.63 -4.07
C GLU A 43 -8.57 -6.41 -3.25
N LEU A 44 -8.86 -5.92 -2.04
CA LEU A 44 -9.77 -6.55 -1.10
C LEU A 44 -11.02 -5.68 -0.92
N ALA A 45 -12.20 -6.30 -1.00
CA ALA A 45 -13.45 -5.62 -0.66
C ALA A 45 -13.54 -5.28 0.83
N GLU A 46 -12.90 -6.10 1.66
CA GLU A 46 -12.80 -5.91 3.11
C GLU A 46 -11.57 -6.62 3.68
N VAL A 47 -11.16 -6.21 4.86
CA VAL A 47 -10.12 -6.90 5.65
C VAL A 47 -10.49 -6.90 7.14
N SER A 48 -10.42 -8.06 7.77
CA SER A 48 -10.54 -8.19 9.23
C SER A 48 -9.16 -8.13 9.84
N LEU A 49 -8.88 -7.05 10.56
CA LEU A 49 -7.64 -6.88 11.30
C LEU A 49 -7.73 -7.52 12.67
N THR A 50 -6.66 -8.16 13.11
CA THR A 50 -6.53 -8.79 14.42
C THR A 50 -5.36 -8.15 15.18
N PRO A 51 -5.47 -7.92 16.50
CA PRO A 51 -4.38 -7.38 17.30
C PRO A 51 -3.10 -8.19 17.15
N GLY A 52 -1.97 -7.50 16.91
CA GLY A 52 -0.65 -8.13 16.76
C GLY A 52 -0.45 -8.93 15.47
N ASP A 53 -1.47 -9.06 14.62
CA ASP A 53 -1.34 -9.68 13.31
C ASP A 53 -1.48 -8.62 12.19
N GLY A 54 -0.97 -8.92 11.03
CA GLY A 54 -1.05 -8.05 9.86
C GLY A 54 -2.33 -8.30 9.04
N VAL A 55 -2.28 -7.89 7.78
CA VAL A 55 -3.35 -8.22 6.82
C VAL A 55 -3.32 -9.72 6.51
N PRO A 56 -4.45 -10.44 6.67
CA PRO A 56 -4.53 -11.86 6.39
C PRO A 56 -4.08 -12.20 4.94
N GLY A 57 -3.20 -13.18 4.81
CA GLY A 57 -2.69 -13.60 3.51
C GLY A 57 -1.62 -12.69 2.90
N ASP A 58 -1.23 -11.60 3.57
CA ASP A 58 -0.21 -10.68 3.06
C ASP A 58 1.19 -11.27 3.25
N ARG A 59 2.01 -11.27 2.19
CA ARG A 59 3.42 -11.70 2.18
C ARG A 59 3.64 -13.09 2.78
N MET A 60 2.69 -14.00 2.47
CA MET A 60 2.74 -15.39 2.90
C MET A 60 3.79 -16.22 2.16
N PHE A 61 4.11 -15.81 0.94
CA PHE A 61 5.03 -16.52 0.07
C PHE A 61 6.18 -15.63 -0.40
N ALA A 62 7.33 -16.26 -0.68
CA ALA A 62 8.44 -15.63 -1.37
C ALA A 62 9.14 -16.63 -2.28
N LEU A 63 9.81 -16.14 -3.30
CA LEU A 63 10.69 -16.94 -4.14
C LEU A 63 12.13 -16.77 -3.65
N ALA A 64 12.65 -17.78 -2.95
CA ALA A 64 14.04 -17.83 -2.50
C ALA A 64 14.96 -18.01 -3.73
N ARG A 65 16.02 -17.19 -3.80
CA ARG A 65 17.03 -17.31 -4.85
C ARG A 65 17.81 -18.63 -4.74
N PRO A 66 18.36 -19.14 -5.82
CA PRO A 66 19.22 -20.32 -5.78
C PRO A 66 20.31 -20.20 -4.69
N GLY A 67 20.52 -21.26 -3.93
CA GLY A 67 21.47 -21.28 -2.83
C GLY A 67 21.00 -20.56 -1.53
N THR A 68 19.76 -20.10 -1.48
CA THR A 68 19.19 -19.57 -0.23
C THR A 68 18.65 -20.72 0.63
N GLU A 69 19.20 -20.87 1.81
CA GLU A 69 18.67 -21.77 2.83
C GLU A 69 17.54 -21.09 3.59
N PHE A 70 16.38 -21.73 3.61
CA PHE A 70 15.21 -21.29 4.36
C PHE A 70 14.35 -22.50 4.71
N THR A 71 14.02 -22.64 5.99
CA THR A 71 13.19 -23.73 6.52
C THR A 71 11.82 -23.18 6.90
N GLU A 72 10.75 -23.71 6.27
CA GLU A 72 9.38 -23.24 6.48
C GLU A 72 8.87 -23.51 7.90
N ASP A 73 9.32 -24.59 8.55
CA ASP A 73 8.88 -24.99 9.89
C ASP A 73 9.57 -24.18 10.99
N GLU A 74 10.79 -23.68 10.73
CA GLU A 74 11.58 -22.84 11.64
C GLU A 74 12.04 -21.56 10.90
N PRO A 75 11.09 -20.70 10.49
CA PRO A 75 11.40 -19.53 9.68
C PRO A 75 12.23 -18.52 10.47
N VAL A 76 13.30 -18.05 9.85
CA VAL A 76 14.10 -16.94 10.35
C VAL A 76 14.04 -15.77 9.38
N PHE A 77 14.18 -14.54 9.89
CA PHE A 77 14.26 -13.37 9.03
C PHE A 77 15.54 -13.44 8.19
N LEU A 78 15.40 -13.32 6.88
CA LEU A 78 16.51 -13.19 5.95
C LEU A 78 16.45 -11.85 5.21
N PRO A 79 17.61 -11.26 4.87
CA PRO A 79 17.66 -10.05 4.05
C PRO A 79 16.90 -10.24 2.73
N LYS A 80 16.22 -9.20 2.28
CA LYS A 80 15.42 -9.24 1.04
C LYS A 80 16.21 -9.68 -0.20
N THR A 81 17.53 -9.50 -0.20
CA THR A 81 18.42 -9.93 -1.29
C THR A 81 18.48 -11.44 -1.47
N ARG A 82 18.05 -12.22 -0.50
CA ARG A 82 17.92 -13.68 -0.58
C ARG A 82 16.68 -14.13 -1.37
N PHE A 83 15.79 -13.20 -1.69
CA PHE A 83 14.56 -13.49 -2.41
C PHE A 83 14.52 -12.76 -3.75
N VAL A 84 13.70 -13.23 -4.66
CA VAL A 84 13.26 -12.46 -5.83
C VAL A 84 12.53 -11.23 -5.30
N MET A 85 12.92 -10.05 -5.76
CA MET A 85 12.42 -8.79 -5.23
C MET A 85 12.33 -7.71 -6.32
N LEU A 86 11.28 -6.92 -6.27
CA LEU A 86 10.99 -5.88 -7.27
C LEU A 86 12.15 -4.87 -7.47
N GLN A 87 12.91 -4.59 -6.41
CA GLN A 87 14.06 -3.67 -6.50
C GLN A 87 15.15 -4.14 -7.47
N LYS A 88 15.29 -5.46 -7.70
CA LYS A 88 16.32 -6.05 -8.55
C LYS A 88 15.74 -6.69 -9.81
N ASP A 89 14.52 -7.22 -9.69
CA ASP A 89 13.90 -8.09 -10.68
C ASP A 89 12.61 -7.41 -11.17
N GLU A 90 12.74 -6.24 -11.80
CA GLU A 90 11.59 -5.39 -12.19
C GLU A 90 10.58 -6.10 -13.10
N ALA A 91 11.02 -7.10 -13.87
CA ALA A 91 10.13 -7.86 -14.73
C ALA A 91 8.98 -8.56 -14.00
N ILE A 92 9.14 -8.84 -12.67
CA ILE A 92 8.05 -9.45 -11.88
C ILE A 92 6.86 -8.51 -11.69
N ALA A 93 7.01 -7.19 -11.90
CA ALA A 93 5.89 -6.25 -11.85
C ALA A 93 4.79 -6.59 -12.87
N ARG A 94 5.16 -7.18 -14.01
CA ARG A 94 4.21 -7.59 -15.07
C ARG A 94 3.49 -8.89 -14.76
N ILE A 95 3.93 -9.64 -13.76
CA ILE A 95 3.32 -10.92 -13.39
C ILE A 95 2.17 -10.63 -12.42
N ARG A 96 0.95 -10.91 -12.88
CA ARG A 96 -0.25 -10.84 -12.06
C ARG A 96 -0.40 -12.13 -11.29
N THR A 97 -0.74 -12.00 -10.00
CA THR A 97 -0.99 -13.15 -9.12
C THR A 97 -2.32 -12.96 -8.41
N CYS A 98 -3.04 -14.07 -8.19
CA CYS A 98 -4.25 -14.10 -7.38
C CYS A 98 -4.24 -15.38 -6.54
N TYR A 99 -4.29 -15.25 -5.22
CA TYR A 99 -4.18 -16.37 -4.29
C TYR A 99 -5.54 -16.67 -3.64
N ASP A 100 -6.05 -17.86 -3.92
CA ASP A 100 -7.19 -18.44 -3.21
C ASP A 100 -6.68 -19.17 -1.96
N SER A 101 -6.89 -18.56 -0.80
CA SER A 101 -6.46 -19.13 0.48
C SER A 101 -7.26 -20.36 0.92
N ALA A 102 -8.50 -20.52 0.44
CA ALA A 102 -9.32 -21.67 0.76
C ALA A 102 -8.88 -22.91 -0.04
N ALA A 103 -8.55 -22.70 -1.32
CA ALA A 103 -8.07 -23.77 -2.19
C ALA A 103 -6.54 -23.99 -2.11
N GLY A 104 -5.78 -23.06 -1.53
CA GLY A 104 -4.31 -23.10 -1.55
C GLY A 104 -3.73 -22.89 -2.95
N THR A 105 -4.48 -22.28 -3.86
CA THR A 105 -4.14 -22.15 -5.29
C THR A 105 -3.71 -20.72 -5.61
N LEU A 106 -2.60 -20.58 -6.36
CA LEU A 106 -2.14 -19.31 -6.93
C LEU A 106 -2.42 -19.31 -8.45
N ALA A 107 -3.26 -18.42 -8.91
CA ALA A 107 -3.39 -18.11 -10.32
C ALA A 107 -2.35 -17.05 -10.70
N PHE A 108 -1.60 -17.25 -11.79
CA PHE A 108 -0.55 -16.32 -12.22
C PHE A 108 -0.43 -16.26 -13.74
N GLY A 109 0.08 -15.13 -14.25
CA GLY A 109 0.29 -14.92 -15.69
C GLY A 109 0.76 -13.51 -16.00
N LEU A 110 1.03 -13.24 -17.27
CA LEU A 110 1.32 -11.90 -17.79
C LEU A 110 0.03 -11.21 -18.23
N GLY A 111 -0.08 -9.89 -18.00
CA GLY A 111 -1.18 -9.07 -18.50
C GLY A 111 -2.44 -9.13 -17.63
N THR A 112 -3.61 -8.93 -18.27
CA THR A 112 -4.92 -8.82 -17.60
C THR A 112 -5.43 -10.16 -17.05
N PRO A 113 -6.35 -10.16 -16.05
CA PRO A 113 -7.02 -11.37 -15.57
C PRO A 113 -7.73 -12.10 -16.70
N GLY A 114 -7.59 -13.43 -16.74
CA GLY A 114 -8.22 -14.32 -17.75
C GLY A 114 -7.25 -15.23 -18.51
N GLY A 115 -5.95 -14.86 -18.55
CA GLY A 115 -4.89 -15.71 -19.10
C GLY A 115 -4.01 -16.34 -18.01
N GLN A 116 -4.52 -16.45 -16.79
CA GLN A 116 -3.74 -16.96 -15.67
C GLN A 116 -3.78 -18.49 -15.57
N VAL A 117 -2.62 -19.06 -15.24
CA VAL A 117 -2.47 -20.50 -14.99
C VAL A 117 -2.60 -20.75 -13.49
N PRO A 118 -3.49 -21.65 -13.05
CA PRO A 118 -3.57 -22.01 -11.64
C PRO A 118 -2.46 -23.00 -11.26
N ALA A 119 -1.89 -22.82 -10.07
CA ALA A 119 -0.95 -23.75 -9.45
C ALA A 119 -1.36 -24.03 -8.00
N ASP A 120 -1.44 -25.30 -7.65
CA ASP A 120 -1.65 -25.76 -6.28
C ASP A 120 -0.36 -25.58 -5.47
N LEU A 121 -0.31 -24.57 -4.60
CA LEU A 121 0.86 -24.26 -3.77
C LEU A 121 1.02 -25.23 -2.57
N THR A 122 0.05 -26.12 -2.34
CA THR A 122 0.14 -27.16 -1.31
C THR A 122 0.99 -28.34 -1.78
N SER A 123 1.13 -28.50 -3.10
CA SER A 123 1.90 -29.58 -3.72
C SER A 123 3.26 -29.11 -4.25
N PRO A 124 4.31 -29.95 -4.19
CA PRO A 124 5.61 -29.65 -4.80
C PRO A 124 5.52 -29.41 -6.32
N ALA A 125 4.66 -30.15 -7.02
CA ALA A 125 4.47 -30.03 -8.44
C ALA A 125 3.85 -28.68 -8.84
N GLY A 126 2.82 -28.25 -8.12
CA GLY A 126 2.21 -26.94 -8.36
C GLY A 126 3.16 -25.78 -8.05
N ARG A 127 3.94 -25.86 -6.97
CA ARG A 127 5.00 -24.87 -6.68
C ARG A 127 6.02 -24.80 -7.82
N ALA A 128 6.44 -25.95 -8.36
CA ALA A 128 7.39 -26.03 -9.46
C ALA A 128 6.90 -25.31 -10.72
N VAL A 129 5.60 -25.39 -11.04
CA VAL A 129 5.02 -24.69 -12.20
C VAL A 129 5.20 -23.17 -12.08
N PHE A 130 4.94 -22.59 -10.91
CA PHE A 130 5.14 -21.16 -10.69
C PHE A 130 6.63 -20.76 -10.69
N GLU A 131 7.49 -21.58 -10.09
CA GLU A 131 8.94 -21.36 -10.06
C GLU A 131 9.55 -21.34 -11.46
N GLU A 132 9.18 -22.30 -12.31
CA GLU A 132 9.62 -22.39 -13.71
C GLU A 132 9.11 -21.21 -14.54
N PHE A 133 7.86 -20.83 -14.35
CA PHE A 133 7.31 -19.65 -15.01
C PHE A 133 8.10 -18.40 -14.65
N VAL A 134 8.36 -18.14 -13.35
CA VAL A 134 9.13 -16.96 -12.94
C VAL A 134 10.57 -17.02 -13.45
N GLN A 135 11.20 -18.20 -13.44
CA GLN A 135 12.54 -18.37 -14.03
C GLN A 135 12.54 -17.99 -15.51
N SER A 136 11.53 -18.42 -16.28
CA SER A 136 11.42 -18.08 -17.70
C SER A 136 11.30 -16.56 -17.94
N GLN A 137 10.63 -15.83 -17.04
CA GLN A 137 10.46 -14.38 -17.14
C GLN A 137 11.72 -13.58 -16.73
N LEU A 138 12.49 -14.08 -15.77
CA LEU A 138 13.70 -13.43 -15.27
C LEU A 138 14.97 -13.83 -16.01
N GLY A 139 14.92 -14.92 -16.76
CA GLY A 139 16.04 -15.40 -17.57
C GLY A 139 17.26 -15.86 -16.75
N PRO A 140 18.44 -15.99 -17.41
CA PRO A 140 19.64 -16.58 -16.80
C PRO A 140 20.23 -15.74 -15.66
N GLY A 141 19.91 -14.44 -15.58
CA GLY A 141 20.42 -13.55 -14.53
C GLY A 141 20.00 -13.93 -13.09
N LEU A 142 19.00 -14.82 -12.96
CA LEU A 142 18.60 -15.37 -11.66
C LEU A 142 19.58 -16.41 -11.11
N GLY A 143 20.40 -17.03 -11.96
CA GLY A 143 21.42 -18.03 -11.59
C GLY A 143 20.86 -19.46 -11.37
N GLY A 144 19.58 -19.69 -11.70
CA GLY A 144 18.90 -20.97 -11.57
C GLY A 144 17.42 -20.82 -11.23
N ARG A 145 16.73 -21.95 -11.02
CA ARG A 145 15.31 -21.93 -10.64
C ARG A 145 15.17 -21.45 -9.19
N PRO A 146 14.34 -20.41 -8.92
CA PRO A 146 14.04 -20.00 -7.58
C PRO A 146 13.16 -21.05 -6.90
N ARG A 147 13.14 -21.09 -5.59
CA ARG A 147 12.29 -21.98 -4.80
C ARG A 147 11.20 -21.18 -4.10
N LEU A 148 9.94 -21.52 -4.33
CA LEU A 148 8.82 -20.96 -3.59
C LEU A 148 8.86 -21.45 -2.15
N VAL A 149 8.83 -20.53 -1.21
CA VAL A 149 8.79 -20.81 0.23
C VAL A 149 7.55 -20.15 0.85
N ALA A 150 6.93 -20.83 1.80
CA ALA A 150 5.75 -20.35 2.51
C ALA A 150 6.14 -19.83 3.90
N ALA A 151 5.47 -18.76 4.31
CA ALA A 151 5.50 -18.34 5.71
C ALA A 151 4.63 -19.27 6.55
N ARG A 152 5.25 -19.91 7.54
CA ARG A 152 4.54 -20.70 8.54
C ARG A 152 4.56 -19.96 9.88
N ARG A 153 3.62 -20.28 10.77
CA ARG A 153 3.47 -19.63 12.07
C ARG A 153 3.29 -18.11 11.90
N HIS A 154 4.02 -17.31 12.65
CA HIS A 154 3.95 -15.86 12.66
C HIS A 154 4.97 -15.18 11.71
N HIS A 155 5.59 -15.91 10.80
CA HIS A 155 6.53 -15.30 9.84
C HIS A 155 5.80 -14.63 8.66
N ARG A 156 6.34 -13.52 8.16
CA ARG A 156 5.93 -12.86 6.91
C ARG A 156 7.17 -12.42 6.13
N PHE A 157 7.10 -12.50 4.81
CA PHE A 157 8.22 -12.08 3.95
C PHE A 157 8.21 -10.56 3.71
N THR A 158 8.15 -9.80 4.79
CA THR A 158 8.23 -8.33 4.77
C THR A 158 9.67 -7.84 4.80
N ASP A 159 9.93 -6.65 4.22
CA ASP A 159 11.25 -6.01 4.32
C ASP A 159 11.48 -5.37 5.70
N ALA A 160 10.42 -5.05 6.41
CA ALA A 160 10.46 -4.41 7.73
C ALA A 160 10.72 -5.39 8.88
N GLY A 161 10.52 -6.70 8.70
CA GLY A 161 10.59 -7.71 9.77
C GLY A 161 11.92 -7.78 10.53
N GLY A 162 13.03 -7.32 9.91
CA GLY A 162 14.31 -7.22 10.60
C GLY A 162 14.39 -6.18 11.73
N ALA A 163 13.40 -5.27 11.82
CA ALA A 163 13.30 -4.29 12.89
C ALA A 163 12.56 -4.80 14.15
N GLY A 164 12.12 -6.06 14.14
CA GLY A 164 11.50 -6.73 15.29
C GLY A 164 10.12 -7.31 14.98
N GLU A 165 9.56 -8.00 15.97
CA GLU A 165 8.31 -8.75 15.82
C GLU A 165 7.12 -7.87 15.42
N ALA A 166 6.98 -6.68 16.00
CA ALA A 166 5.92 -5.75 15.64
C ALA A 166 5.98 -5.33 14.16
N PHE A 167 7.18 -5.26 13.59
CA PHE A 167 7.37 -4.94 12.17
C PHE A 167 7.15 -6.13 11.25
N MET A 168 7.26 -7.36 11.76
CA MET A 168 6.93 -8.57 11.00
C MET A 168 5.47 -8.58 10.55
N HIS A 169 4.57 -8.02 11.38
CA HIS A 169 3.13 -7.97 11.18
C HIS A 169 2.61 -6.55 10.92
N ALA A 170 3.49 -5.61 10.66
CA ALA A 170 3.10 -4.22 10.42
C ALA A 170 2.22 -4.10 9.17
N VAL A 171 1.15 -3.32 9.31
CA VAL A 171 0.29 -2.92 8.20
C VAL A 171 0.80 -1.61 7.62
N SER A 172 0.98 -1.55 6.30
CA SER A 172 1.43 -0.33 5.62
C SER A 172 0.24 0.53 5.22
N VAL A 173 0.22 1.79 5.67
CA VAL A 173 -0.81 2.78 5.35
C VAL A 173 -0.22 3.86 4.45
N ILE A 174 -0.91 4.18 3.35
CA ILE A 174 -0.54 5.21 2.37
C ILE A 174 -1.61 6.30 2.34
N ASN A 175 -1.19 7.54 2.51
CA ASN A 175 -2.04 8.71 2.31
C ASN A 175 -2.04 9.10 0.83
N LEU A 176 -3.20 9.02 0.18
CA LEU A 176 -3.33 9.37 -1.23
C LEU A 176 -3.12 10.86 -1.49
N ALA A 177 -3.39 11.73 -0.51
CA ALA A 177 -3.11 13.16 -0.64
C ALA A 177 -1.59 13.40 -0.73
N SER A 178 -0.76 12.67 0.01
CA SER A 178 0.71 12.73 -0.09
C SER A 178 1.21 12.28 -1.46
N VAL A 179 0.60 11.24 -2.02
CA VAL A 179 0.96 10.75 -3.37
C VAL A 179 0.56 11.75 -4.45
N ARG A 180 -0.60 12.43 -4.30
CA ARG A 180 -1.02 13.50 -5.23
C ARG A 180 -0.11 14.71 -5.15
N ASP A 181 0.25 15.17 -3.96
CA ASP A 181 1.19 16.29 -3.79
C ASP A 181 2.55 15.97 -4.42
N LEU A 182 3.05 14.73 -4.28
CA LEU A 182 4.26 14.30 -4.99
C LEU A 182 4.07 14.36 -6.51
N ALA A 183 2.96 13.84 -7.04
CA ALA A 183 2.67 13.85 -8.47
C ALA A 183 2.61 15.28 -9.04
N GLU A 184 1.98 16.21 -8.31
CA GLU A 184 1.92 17.63 -8.68
C GLU A 184 3.30 18.27 -8.72
N ARG A 185 4.15 18.01 -7.71
CA ARG A 185 5.51 18.59 -7.65
C ARG A 185 6.42 18.10 -8.76
N ILE A 186 6.29 16.86 -9.16
CA ILE A 186 7.10 16.29 -10.25
C ILE A 186 6.48 16.49 -11.63
N GLY A 187 5.24 17.01 -11.71
CA GLY A 187 4.54 17.31 -12.96
C GLY A 187 4.09 16.08 -13.76
N GLN A 188 3.97 14.90 -13.12
CA GLN A 188 3.51 13.68 -13.78
C GLN A 188 2.75 12.77 -12.82
N PRO A 189 1.82 11.91 -13.32
CA PRO A 189 1.07 10.98 -12.48
C PRO A 189 1.98 9.99 -11.76
N VAL A 190 1.71 9.76 -10.48
CA VAL A 190 2.36 8.72 -9.66
C VAL A 190 1.31 7.71 -9.26
N ASP A 191 1.46 6.47 -9.75
CA ASP A 191 0.58 5.38 -9.32
C ASP A 191 0.86 5.05 -7.84
N PRO A 192 -0.15 5.13 -6.95
CA PRO A 192 0.01 4.80 -5.54
C PRO A 192 0.49 3.36 -5.28
N LEU A 193 0.20 2.42 -6.16
CA LEU A 193 0.62 1.02 -6.02
C LEU A 193 2.15 0.84 -6.05
N ARG A 194 2.92 1.83 -6.51
CA ARG A 194 4.39 1.85 -6.39
C ARG A 194 4.85 1.73 -4.93
N PHE A 195 4.05 2.26 -3.99
CA PHE A 195 4.36 2.26 -2.55
C PHE A 195 3.92 0.97 -1.84
N ARG A 196 3.17 0.09 -2.52
CA ARG A 196 2.84 -1.27 -2.05
C ARG A 196 2.24 -1.28 -0.63
N GLY A 197 1.34 -0.33 -0.35
CA GLY A 197 0.61 -0.25 0.91
C GLY A 197 -0.50 -1.29 1.01
N ASN A 198 -0.93 -1.58 2.24
CA ASN A 198 -2.08 -2.43 2.50
C ASN A 198 -3.38 -1.61 2.59
N ILE A 199 -3.32 -0.45 3.23
CA ILE A 199 -4.47 0.45 3.42
C ILE A 199 -4.14 1.79 2.76
N TYR A 200 -4.98 2.21 1.84
CA TYR A 200 -4.90 3.52 1.21
C TYR A 200 -5.99 4.40 1.79
N VAL A 201 -5.59 5.54 2.34
CA VAL A 201 -6.47 6.50 2.98
C VAL A 201 -6.47 7.84 2.25
N ASP A 202 -7.56 8.58 2.40
CA ASP A 202 -7.70 9.93 1.84
C ASP A 202 -8.47 10.84 2.81
N GLY A 203 -8.51 12.15 2.54
CA GLY A 203 -9.21 13.13 3.36
C GLY A 203 -8.41 13.62 4.56
N ILE A 204 -7.10 13.39 4.60
CA ILE A 204 -6.16 14.02 5.53
C ILE A 204 -5.13 14.84 4.75
N ARG A 205 -4.53 15.85 5.40
CA ARG A 205 -3.53 16.71 4.75
C ARG A 205 -2.37 15.88 4.17
N PRO A 206 -1.78 16.27 3.03
CA PRO A 206 -0.56 15.66 2.54
C PRO A 206 0.52 15.61 3.64
N TRP A 207 1.17 14.46 3.75
CA TRP A 207 2.30 14.18 4.65
C TRP A 207 1.99 14.23 6.15
N ALA A 208 0.73 14.54 6.56
CA ALA A 208 0.35 14.60 7.97
C ALA A 208 0.59 13.28 8.71
N GLU A 209 0.43 12.15 8.01
CA GLU A 209 0.66 10.81 8.58
C GLU A 209 2.09 10.60 9.08
N LEU A 210 3.06 11.31 8.52
CA LEU A 210 4.48 11.16 8.89
C LEU A 210 4.78 11.68 10.30
N ASP A 211 3.93 12.55 10.84
CA ASP A 211 4.09 13.13 12.18
C ASP A 211 3.43 12.29 13.28
N TRP A 212 2.76 11.19 12.90
CA TRP A 212 2.03 10.34 13.86
C TRP A 212 2.87 9.23 14.50
N THR A 213 4.18 9.18 14.27
CA THR A 213 5.04 8.13 14.84
C THR A 213 4.89 8.04 16.36
N GLY A 214 4.62 6.84 16.88
CA GLY A 214 4.34 6.57 18.29
C GLY A 214 2.91 6.84 18.74
N GLN A 215 2.11 7.56 17.94
CA GLN A 215 0.74 7.93 18.26
C GLN A 215 -0.26 6.87 17.80
N GLU A 216 -1.48 6.95 18.33
CA GLU A 216 -2.60 6.08 17.98
C GLU A 216 -3.64 6.86 17.17
N PHE A 217 -4.26 6.18 16.22
CA PHE A 217 -5.40 6.69 15.47
C PHE A 217 -6.41 5.56 15.21
N THR A 218 -7.59 5.89 14.70
CA THR A 218 -8.62 4.91 14.46
C THR A 218 -8.99 4.76 12.99
N LEU A 219 -9.33 3.55 12.62
CA LEU A 219 -9.93 3.18 11.33
C LEU A 219 -11.26 2.50 11.64
N GLY A 220 -12.35 3.27 11.67
CA GLY A 220 -13.63 2.82 12.22
C GLY A 220 -13.48 2.38 13.67
N ALA A 221 -13.82 1.13 13.98
CA ALA A 221 -13.66 0.55 15.31
C ALA A 221 -12.24 -0.01 15.58
N ALA A 222 -11.39 -0.14 14.56
CA ALA A 222 -10.01 -0.57 14.76
C ALA A 222 -9.17 0.56 15.35
N ARG A 223 -8.33 0.26 16.34
CA ARG A 223 -7.33 1.15 16.90
C ARG A 223 -5.95 0.66 16.52
N VAL A 224 -5.13 1.55 16.00
CA VAL A 224 -3.78 1.23 15.52
C VAL A 224 -2.78 2.22 16.08
N ARG A 225 -1.52 1.79 16.27
CA ARG A 225 -0.40 2.63 16.67
C ARG A 225 0.63 2.70 15.55
N VAL A 226 1.11 3.90 15.26
CA VAL A 226 2.17 4.11 14.28
C VAL A 226 3.51 3.66 14.85
N LEU A 227 4.13 2.70 14.17
CA LEU A 227 5.45 2.18 14.53
C LEU A 227 6.57 3.07 13.98
N ALA A 228 6.46 3.44 12.72
CA ALA A 228 7.47 4.25 12.03
C ALA A 228 6.93 4.82 10.72
N ARG A 229 7.60 5.84 10.19
CA ARG A 229 7.52 6.24 8.80
C ARG A 229 8.02 5.10 7.91
N THR A 230 7.55 5.02 6.66
CA THR A 230 8.00 3.99 5.72
C THR A 230 9.07 4.55 4.78
N PRO A 231 10.37 4.29 5.04
CA PRO A 231 11.42 4.67 4.09
C PRO A 231 11.28 3.85 2.81
N ARG A 232 11.38 4.52 1.68
CA ARG A 232 11.21 3.88 0.37
C ARG A 232 12.55 3.43 -0.20
N CYS A 233 12.50 2.37 -0.97
CA CYS A 233 13.64 1.83 -1.70
C CYS A 233 13.39 1.90 -3.21
N ALA A 234 14.40 1.56 -4.01
CA ALA A 234 14.33 1.63 -5.46
C ALA A 234 13.23 0.74 -6.11
N ALA A 235 12.54 -0.10 -5.35
CA ALA A 235 11.35 -0.81 -5.84
C ALA A 235 10.24 0.16 -6.28
N THR A 236 10.13 1.34 -5.65
CA THR A 236 9.12 2.36 -6.01
C THR A 236 9.37 3.03 -7.36
N THR A 237 10.57 2.90 -7.93
CA THR A 237 10.88 3.41 -9.28
C THR A 237 10.26 2.55 -10.37
N VAL A 238 9.88 1.31 -10.03
CA VAL A 238 9.30 0.36 -10.99
C VAL A 238 7.83 0.67 -11.18
N ASN A 239 7.42 0.82 -12.43
CA ASN A 239 6.02 0.97 -12.80
C ASN A 239 5.30 -0.36 -12.55
N PRO A 240 4.20 -0.38 -11.76
CA PRO A 240 3.53 -1.62 -11.38
C PRO A 240 2.84 -2.35 -12.54
N ASP A 241 2.63 -1.67 -13.67
CA ASP A 241 1.99 -2.26 -14.85
C ASP A 241 3.00 -2.72 -15.90
N THR A 242 3.99 -1.86 -16.21
CA THR A 242 4.93 -2.11 -17.32
C THR A 242 6.23 -2.77 -16.86
N GLY A 243 6.61 -2.62 -15.59
CA GLY A 243 7.91 -3.04 -15.07
C GLY A 243 9.05 -2.07 -15.38
N ASP A 244 8.79 -0.96 -16.07
CA ASP A 244 9.81 0.03 -16.41
C ASP A 244 10.19 0.87 -15.18
N ARG A 245 11.42 1.37 -15.15
CA ARG A 245 11.88 2.36 -14.17
C ARG A 245 11.71 3.76 -14.73
N ASP A 246 10.49 4.26 -14.69
CA ASP A 246 10.07 5.49 -15.36
C ASP A 246 10.15 6.73 -14.47
N ILE A 247 10.03 6.59 -13.14
CA ILE A 247 10.08 7.70 -12.17
C ILE A 247 11.16 7.44 -11.12
N ARG A 248 12.02 8.42 -10.86
CA ARG A 248 13.06 8.35 -9.83
C ARG A 248 12.51 8.77 -8.45
N ILE A 249 11.49 8.04 -7.95
CA ILE A 249 10.73 8.38 -6.74
C ILE A 249 11.62 8.79 -5.56
N LEU A 250 12.71 8.07 -5.27
CA LEU A 250 13.61 8.40 -4.16
C LEU A 250 14.29 9.75 -4.32
N LYS A 251 14.70 10.09 -5.55
CA LYS A 251 15.32 11.38 -5.86
C LYS A 251 14.28 12.50 -5.70
N GLU A 252 13.07 12.28 -6.19
CA GLU A 252 11.99 13.28 -6.12
C GLU A 252 11.58 13.53 -4.67
N LEU A 253 11.38 12.47 -3.87
CA LEU A 253 11.09 12.60 -2.44
C LEU A 253 12.21 13.38 -1.71
N SER A 254 13.46 13.00 -1.93
CA SER A 254 14.60 13.68 -1.30
C SER A 254 14.72 15.14 -1.72
N SER A 255 14.52 15.45 -3.01
CA SER A 255 14.66 16.80 -3.54
C SER A 255 13.55 17.75 -3.08
N HIS A 256 12.31 17.28 -2.97
CA HIS A 256 11.16 18.11 -2.65
C HIS A 256 10.85 18.16 -1.15
N TYR A 257 11.20 17.10 -0.39
CA TYR A 257 10.79 16.96 1.02
C TYR A 257 11.96 16.72 1.98
N GLY A 258 13.18 16.51 1.50
CA GLY A 258 14.37 16.26 2.34
C GLY A 258 14.42 14.85 2.96
N HIS A 259 13.51 13.95 2.59
CA HIS A 259 13.46 12.55 3.06
C HIS A 259 13.02 11.61 1.94
N THR A 260 13.07 10.30 2.19
CA THR A 260 12.60 9.28 1.24
C THR A 260 11.38 8.52 1.76
N ASP A 261 10.68 9.06 2.76
CA ASP A 261 9.54 8.41 3.38
C ASP A 261 8.24 8.71 2.61
N CYS A 262 7.35 7.72 2.55
CA CYS A 262 5.98 7.89 2.06
C CYS A 262 5.08 6.85 2.72
N GLY A 263 4.09 7.29 3.52
CA GLY A 263 3.25 6.45 4.34
C GLY A 263 3.92 5.95 5.62
N ILE A 264 3.22 5.13 6.36
CA ILE A 264 3.58 4.67 7.70
C ILE A 264 3.34 3.18 7.87
N TYR A 265 4.07 2.58 8.83
CA TYR A 265 3.78 1.25 9.35
C TYR A 265 3.00 1.38 10.66
N VAL A 266 1.95 0.57 10.80
CA VAL A 266 1.14 0.54 12.01
C VAL A 266 1.03 -0.88 12.55
N THR A 267 0.86 -1.00 13.89
CA THR A 267 0.43 -2.24 14.54
C THR A 267 -1.02 -2.11 14.97
N VAL A 268 -1.76 -3.22 14.91
CA VAL A 268 -3.16 -3.28 15.32
C VAL A 268 -3.23 -3.50 16.83
N LEU A 269 -3.91 -2.61 17.54
CA LEU A 269 -4.16 -2.69 18.99
C LEU A 269 -5.55 -3.24 19.28
N THR A 270 -6.55 -2.81 18.51
CA THR A 270 -7.92 -3.33 18.57
C THR A 270 -8.35 -3.68 17.16
N GLY A 271 -8.78 -4.91 16.97
CA GLY A 271 -9.19 -5.40 15.65
C GLY A 271 -10.58 -4.92 15.25
N ALA A 272 -10.81 -4.85 13.94
CA ALA A 272 -12.11 -4.64 13.31
C ALA A 272 -12.06 -5.02 11.84
N THR A 273 -13.22 -5.14 11.22
CA THR A 273 -13.33 -5.28 9.77
C THR A 273 -13.37 -3.90 9.12
N LEU A 274 -12.44 -3.67 8.21
CA LEU A 274 -12.32 -2.45 7.41
C LEU A 274 -12.89 -2.69 6.01
N ARG A 275 -13.52 -1.63 5.46
CA ARG A 275 -14.00 -1.57 4.06
C ARG A 275 -13.65 -0.20 3.46
N PRO A 276 -13.63 -0.05 2.14
CA PRO A 276 -13.67 1.27 1.54
C PRO A 276 -14.83 2.09 2.11
N GLY A 277 -14.55 3.35 2.50
CA GLY A 277 -15.48 4.21 3.23
C GLY A 277 -15.34 4.18 4.77
N THR A 278 -14.63 3.20 5.36
CA THR A 278 -14.35 3.21 6.81
C THR A 278 -13.68 4.52 7.21
N SER A 279 -14.22 5.21 8.23
CA SER A 279 -13.70 6.49 8.71
C SER A 279 -12.29 6.37 9.30
N LEU A 280 -11.47 7.37 9.07
CA LEU A 280 -10.18 7.55 9.72
C LEU A 280 -10.29 8.76 10.66
N THR A 281 -9.97 8.59 11.94
CA THR A 281 -9.82 9.70 12.89
C THR A 281 -8.35 9.82 13.26
N PRO A 282 -7.68 10.94 12.93
CA PRO A 282 -6.26 11.15 13.21
C PRO A 282 -5.99 11.21 14.72
N PRO A 283 -4.71 11.13 15.16
CA PRO A 283 -4.33 11.39 16.54
C PRO A 283 -4.85 12.76 17.02
N GLY A 284 -5.36 12.82 18.26
CA GLY A 284 -5.95 14.06 18.80
C GLY A 284 -7.36 14.40 18.31
N GLY A 285 -7.91 13.61 17.39
CA GLY A 285 -9.20 13.91 16.77
C GLY A 285 -9.08 14.89 15.60
N TYR A 286 -10.23 15.34 15.08
CA TYR A 286 -10.24 16.48 14.16
C TYR A 286 -10.25 17.73 15.04
N GLU A 287 -9.11 18.40 15.23
CA GLU A 287 -9.13 19.79 15.71
C GLU A 287 -9.93 20.59 14.68
N GLU A 288 -11.04 21.18 15.12
CA GLU A 288 -11.67 22.26 14.36
C GLU A 288 -10.58 23.32 14.16
N ALA A 289 -10.26 23.59 12.91
CA ALA A 289 -9.37 24.69 12.58
C ALA A 289 -10.00 25.95 13.17
N LEU A 290 -9.45 26.44 14.30
CA LEU A 290 -9.83 27.74 14.84
C LEU A 290 -9.63 28.75 13.71
N PRO A 291 -10.62 29.60 13.43
CA PRO A 291 -10.44 30.66 12.46
C PRO A 291 -9.25 31.52 12.91
N CYS A 292 -8.27 31.72 12.01
CA CYS A 292 -7.25 32.74 12.23
C CYS A 292 -7.95 34.05 12.56
N GLU A 293 -7.86 34.47 13.82
CA GLU A 293 -8.20 35.84 14.19
C GLU A 293 -7.22 36.76 13.47
N SER A 294 -7.78 37.57 12.60
CA SER A 294 -7.11 38.62 11.82
C SER A 294 -6.68 39.81 12.66
#